data_62cf382dde729690f4319697f913e8fb
#
_entry.id   62cf382dde729690f4319697f913e8fb
#
_cell.length_a   1.000
_cell.length_b   1.000
_cell.length_c   1.000
_cell.angle_alpha   90.00
_cell.angle_beta   90.00
_cell.angle_gamma   90.00
#
_symmetry.space_group_name_H-M   'P 1'
#
loop_
_entity.id
_entity.type
_entity.pdbx_description
1 polymer ?
#
loop_
_entity_poly.entity_id
_entity_poly.type
_entity_poly.pdbx_seq_one_letter_code
_entity_poly.pdbx_strand_id
1 'polypeptide(L)'
;MTAPGPIRLGLRANWRQFLLLVAINAFVGGVVGVERSTLAPLARQDFHLASTAAILSFLISFGLVKAASNFIAGRLADRLGRRKVLLTGWLAALPVPILIIFAPSWGWVVFANVLLGVNQGLAWSTTVNMKIDLAGPRRRGLALGLNEASGYLAVSAAAALAGFLAASYGIRPLPYLFAEGLAVCGLLLSLFSRETAGHVELESAGATPTRSVGKLMLDVSFRDRTMSSACQAGMVNNLNDGMAWALLPLFFAAHGLGLREIGILAGAYPAVWGAAQLGTGWMSDHLGRKRLIVAGMLLQSLAIAGFAFLPGFAWWLAESALLGAGTALVYPTLLAVIGDAARIPDRATSVGIYRLWRDAGYAVGAIVAGVIADAAGFSAAIITVAVLTAGSGILVAVRMRETVVPISGRIDVPAC
;
A
#
# COMPACT_ATOMS: atom_id res chain seq x y z
N MET A 1 18.40 -25.49 -23.03
CA MET A 1 17.41 -25.19 -21.98
C MET A 1 17.24 -26.45 -21.16
N THR A 2 17.78 -26.51 -19.95
CA THR A 2 17.62 -27.65 -19.02
C THR A 2 16.15 -27.72 -18.59
N ALA A 3 15.56 -28.92 -18.60
CA ALA A 3 14.20 -29.16 -18.14
C ALA A 3 14.02 -28.57 -16.72
N PRO A 4 12.91 -27.91 -16.43
CA PRO A 4 12.67 -27.39 -15.09
C PRO A 4 12.66 -28.57 -14.10
N GLY A 5 13.52 -28.46 -13.08
CA GLY A 5 13.56 -29.47 -12.01
C GLY A 5 12.23 -29.56 -11.27
N PRO A 6 12.00 -30.63 -10.47
CA PRO A 6 10.73 -30.83 -9.78
C PRO A 6 10.38 -29.61 -8.90
N ILE A 7 9.14 -29.11 -9.04
CA ILE A 7 8.64 -27.97 -8.27
C ILE A 7 8.63 -28.36 -6.79
N ARG A 8 9.26 -27.53 -5.93
CA ARG A 8 9.33 -27.74 -4.48
C ARG A 8 8.77 -26.53 -3.76
N LEU A 9 7.83 -26.75 -2.84
CA LEU A 9 7.29 -25.72 -1.97
C LEU A 9 8.23 -25.43 -0.79
N GLY A 10 8.23 -24.19 -0.32
CA GLY A 10 8.92 -23.77 0.90
C GLY A 10 10.09 -22.82 0.67
N LEU A 11 10.29 -21.92 1.63
CA LEU A 11 11.30 -20.85 1.57
C LEU A 11 12.74 -21.36 1.42
N ARG A 12 13.09 -22.49 2.07
CA ARG A 12 14.45 -23.04 1.98
C ARG A 12 14.79 -23.52 0.57
N ALA A 13 13.81 -24.11 -0.14
CA ALA A 13 14.01 -24.58 -1.51
C ALA A 13 14.07 -23.42 -2.52
N ASN A 14 13.38 -22.32 -2.24
CA ASN A 14 13.17 -21.22 -3.17
C ASN A 14 13.78 -19.88 -2.71
N TRP A 15 14.71 -19.88 -1.74
CA TRP A 15 15.21 -18.67 -1.08
C TRP A 15 15.81 -17.63 -2.06
N ARG A 16 16.53 -18.08 -3.10
CA ARG A 16 17.12 -17.19 -4.11
C ARG A 16 16.05 -16.42 -4.88
N GLN A 17 15.04 -17.16 -5.36
CA GLN A 17 13.91 -16.55 -6.07
C GLN A 17 13.09 -15.66 -5.15
N PHE A 18 12.89 -16.06 -3.89
CA PHE A 18 12.19 -15.27 -2.89
C PHE A 18 12.91 -13.95 -2.61
N LEU A 19 14.23 -13.96 -2.38
CA LEU A 19 15.01 -12.73 -2.16
C LEU A 19 15.03 -11.83 -3.41
N LEU A 20 15.10 -12.40 -4.61
CA LEU A 20 14.97 -11.64 -5.85
C LEU A 20 13.64 -10.89 -5.89
N LEU A 21 12.52 -11.54 -5.54
CA LEU A 21 11.21 -10.92 -5.50
C LEU A 21 11.07 -9.88 -4.38
N VAL A 22 11.77 -10.04 -3.25
CA VAL A 22 11.86 -9.02 -2.20
C VAL A 22 12.60 -7.78 -2.73
N ALA A 23 13.73 -7.97 -3.42
CA ALA A 23 14.46 -6.87 -4.05
C ALA A 23 13.62 -6.16 -5.13
N ILE A 24 12.96 -6.92 -6.03
CA ILE A 24 12.06 -6.36 -7.04
C ILE A 24 10.97 -5.49 -6.38
N ASN A 25 10.36 -5.97 -5.30
CA ASN A 25 9.35 -5.21 -4.58
C ASN A 25 9.88 -3.93 -3.94
N ALA A 26 11.13 -3.93 -3.48
CA ALA A 26 11.79 -2.72 -3.00
C ALA A 26 11.92 -1.66 -4.13
N PHE A 27 12.25 -2.05 -5.35
CA PHE A 27 12.26 -1.13 -6.49
C PHE A 27 10.86 -0.61 -6.84
N VAL A 28 9.82 -1.47 -6.75
CA VAL A 28 8.41 -1.04 -6.93
C VAL A 28 8.04 0.04 -5.89
N GLY A 29 8.42 -0.15 -4.63
CA GLY A 29 8.23 0.84 -3.57
C GLY A 29 9.04 2.11 -3.80
N GLY A 30 10.31 1.97 -4.22
CA GLY A 30 11.21 3.09 -4.46
C GLY A 30 10.68 4.09 -5.50
N VAL A 31 10.10 3.61 -6.60
CA VAL A 31 9.50 4.49 -7.62
C VAL A 31 8.39 5.37 -7.02
N VAL A 32 7.49 4.80 -6.24
CA VAL A 32 6.44 5.56 -5.53
C VAL A 32 7.03 6.52 -4.49
N GLY A 33 8.10 6.09 -3.82
CA GLY A 33 8.75 6.88 -2.77
C GLY A 33 9.22 8.23 -3.27
N VAL A 34 9.76 8.31 -4.49
CA VAL A 34 10.20 9.58 -5.09
C VAL A 34 9.06 10.58 -5.16
N GLU A 35 7.88 10.16 -5.59
CA GLU A 35 6.73 11.05 -5.75
C GLU A 35 6.17 11.55 -4.42
N ARG A 36 6.35 10.81 -3.32
CA ARG A 36 5.83 11.19 -1.99
C ARG A 36 6.40 12.52 -1.46
N SER A 37 7.60 12.86 -1.83
CA SER A 37 8.24 14.11 -1.37
C SER A 37 8.30 15.20 -2.43
N THR A 38 8.13 14.83 -3.71
CA THR A 38 8.41 15.77 -4.81
C THR A 38 7.16 16.21 -5.57
N LEU A 39 6.14 15.36 -5.72
CA LEU A 39 5.08 15.61 -6.68
C LEU A 39 4.14 16.76 -6.28
N ALA A 40 3.73 16.81 -5.01
CA ALA A 40 2.87 17.88 -4.52
C ALA A 40 3.60 19.26 -4.49
N PRO A 41 4.86 19.35 -4.03
CA PRO A 41 5.67 20.56 -4.21
C PRO A 41 5.88 20.96 -5.68
N LEU A 42 6.11 19.99 -6.60
CA LEU A 42 6.24 20.25 -8.03
C LEU A 42 5.01 20.97 -8.60
N ALA A 43 3.81 20.55 -8.20
CA ALA A 43 2.56 21.18 -8.64
C ALA A 43 2.50 22.68 -8.28
N ARG A 44 3.00 23.05 -7.11
CA ARG A 44 3.08 24.44 -6.66
C ARG A 44 4.18 25.22 -7.36
N GLN A 45 5.40 24.65 -7.44
CA GLN A 45 6.59 25.36 -7.90
C GLN A 45 6.63 25.55 -9.41
N ASP A 46 6.35 24.48 -10.17
CA ASP A 46 6.53 24.48 -11.63
C ASP A 46 5.22 24.72 -12.40
N PHE A 47 4.09 24.25 -11.85
CA PHE A 47 2.78 24.38 -12.50
C PHE A 47 1.92 25.49 -11.88
N HIS A 48 2.39 26.13 -10.80
CA HIS A 48 1.72 27.25 -10.12
C HIS A 48 0.26 26.99 -9.74
N LEU A 49 -0.08 25.73 -9.44
CA LEU A 49 -1.45 25.35 -9.08
C LEU A 49 -1.81 25.90 -7.70
N ALA A 50 -2.88 26.69 -7.64
CA ALA A 50 -3.40 27.26 -6.39
C ALA A 50 -4.30 26.27 -5.63
N SER A 51 -5.17 25.53 -6.34
CA SER A 51 -6.12 24.58 -5.76
C SER A 51 -5.43 23.31 -5.28
N THR A 52 -5.66 22.96 -4.02
CA THR A 52 -5.20 21.70 -3.43
C THR A 52 -5.89 20.51 -4.07
N ALA A 53 -7.20 20.60 -4.34
CA ALA A 53 -7.94 19.55 -5.04
C ALA A 53 -7.39 19.29 -6.45
N ALA A 54 -6.99 20.35 -7.18
CA ALA A 54 -6.35 20.19 -8.48
C ALA A 54 -4.98 19.50 -8.36
N ILE A 55 -4.19 19.85 -7.36
CA ILE A 55 -2.91 19.18 -7.08
C ILE A 55 -3.13 17.71 -6.79
N LEU A 56 -4.07 17.37 -5.92
CA LEU A 56 -4.34 15.99 -5.50
C LEU A 56 -4.98 15.11 -6.60
N SER A 57 -5.30 15.68 -7.78
CA SER A 57 -5.89 14.93 -8.90
C SER A 57 -5.01 13.77 -9.40
N PHE A 58 -3.69 13.85 -9.27
CA PHE A 58 -2.78 12.74 -9.59
C PHE A 58 -3.06 11.51 -8.71
N LEU A 59 -3.38 11.74 -7.43
CA LEU A 59 -3.66 10.65 -6.50
C LEU A 59 -5.04 10.02 -6.75
N ILE A 60 -5.99 10.80 -7.27
CA ILE A 60 -7.29 10.26 -7.71
C ILE A 60 -7.07 9.29 -8.87
N SER A 61 -6.34 9.71 -9.91
CA SER A 61 -6.03 8.85 -11.06
C SER A 61 -5.26 7.60 -10.67
N PHE A 62 -4.19 7.78 -9.86
CA PHE A 62 -3.41 6.67 -9.32
C PHE A 62 -4.27 5.68 -8.53
N GLY A 63 -5.06 6.16 -7.56
CA GLY A 63 -5.85 5.33 -6.66
C GLY A 63 -6.90 4.51 -7.39
N LEU A 64 -7.66 5.13 -8.31
CA LEU A 64 -8.69 4.44 -9.10
C LEU A 64 -8.08 3.37 -10.01
N VAL A 65 -7.01 3.70 -10.70
CA VAL A 65 -6.36 2.76 -11.62
C VAL A 65 -5.66 1.64 -10.86
N LYS A 66 -5.00 1.95 -9.74
CA LYS A 66 -4.41 0.92 -8.86
C LYS A 66 -5.47 -0.02 -8.32
N ALA A 67 -6.61 0.49 -7.86
CA ALA A 67 -7.71 -0.31 -7.35
C ALA A 67 -8.26 -1.28 -8.42
N ALA A 68 -8.51 -0.77 -9.63
CA ALA A 68 -8.96 -1.59 -10.76
C ALA A 68 -7.89 -2.63 -11.17
N SER A 69 -6.62 -2.21 -11.29
CA SER A 69 -5.51 -3.08 -11.66
C SER A 69 -5.28 -4.18 -10.63
N ASN A 70 -5.35 -3.88 -9.33
CA ASN A 70 -5.26 -4.87 -8.25
C ASN A 70 -6.40 -5.91 -8.31
N PHE A 71 -7.63 -5.46 -8.61
CA PHE A 71 -8.77 -6.35 -8.70
C PHE A 71 -8.65 -7.36 -9.86
N ILE A 72 -8.08 -6.95 -10.99
CA ILE A 72 -7.90 -7.81 -12.17
C ILE A 72 -6.57 -8.58 -12.15
N ALA A 73 -5.56 -8.12 -11.39
CA ALA A 73 -4.19 -8.66 -11.42
C ALA A 73 -4.14 -10.17 -11.16
N GLY A 74 -4.93 -10.68 -10.21
CA GLY A 74 -5.00 -12.11 -9.92
C GLY A 74 -5.44 -12.93 -11.13
N ARG A 75 -6.57 -12.54 -11.75
CA ARG A 75 -7.11 -13.23 -12.93
C ARG A 75 -6.18 -13.13 -14.12
N LEU A 76 -5.53 -11.96 -14.29
CA LEU A 76 -4.57 -11.76 -15.35
C LEU A 76 -3.35 -12.66 -15.17
N ALA A 77 -2.88 -12.80 -13.93
CA ALA A 77 -1.77 -13.68 -13.57
C ALA A 77 -2.10 -15.16 -13.76
N ASP A 78 -3.34 -15.58 -13.50
CA ASP A 78 -3.78 -16.95 -13.75
C ASP A 78 -3.88 -17.29 -15.25
N ARG A 79 -4.22 -16.30 -16.10
CA ARG A 79 -4.34 -16.49 -17.56
C ARG A 79 -3.02 -16.36 -18.31
N LEU A 80 -2.23 -15.34 -17.99
CA LEU A 80 -0.99 -14.99 -18.71
C LEU A 80 0.28 -15.53 -18.06
N GLY A 81 0.19 -15.95 -16.80
CA GLY A 81 1.33 -16.26 -15.94
C GLY A 81 1.81 -15.05 -15.14
N ARG A 82 2.33 -15.32 -13.95
CA ARG A 82 2.74 -14.28 -12.99
C ARG A 82 3.90 -13.43 -13.51
N ARG A 83 4.88 -14.09 -14.13
CA ARG A 83 6.06 -13.40 -14.69
C ARG A 83 5.69 -12.38 -15.75
N LYS A 84 4.79 -12.72 -16.67
CA LYS A 84 4.36 -11.79 -17.74
C LYS A 84 3.64 -10.57 -17.15
N VAL A 85 2.76 -10.77 -16.17
CA VAL A 85 2.04 -9.68 -15.49
C VAL A 85 3.01 -8.75 -14.75
N LEU A 86 4.04 -9.30 -14.08
CA LEU A 86 5.09 -8.52 -13.45
C LEU A 86 5.84 -7.65 -14.46
N LEU A 87 6.26 -8.22 -15.58
CA LEU A 87 6.96 -7.49 -16.65
C LEU A 87 6.07 -6.41 -17.28
N THR A 88 4.80 -6.70 -17.54
CA THR A 88 3.82 -5.69 -18.03
C THR A 88 3.69 -4.52 -17.04
N GLY A 89 3.65 -4.82 -15.73
CA GLY A 89 3.67 -3.78 -14.70
C GLY A 89 4.89 -2.87 -14.80
N TRP A 90 6.09 -3.41 -15.01
CA TRP A 90 7.30 -2.62 -15.18
C TRP A 90 7.34 -1.81 -16.46
N LEU A 91 6.83 -2.36 -17.59
CA LEU A 91 6.71 -1.60 -18.84
C LEU A 91 5.79 -0.36 -18.68
N ALA A 92 4.78 -0.44 -17.82
CA ALA A 92 3.96 0.73 -17.47
C ALA A 92 4.70 1.74 -16.59
N ALA A 93 5.70 1.31 -15.79
CA ALA A 93 6.48 2.21 -14.93
C ALA A 93 7.50 3.05 -15.69
N LEU A 94 8.16 2.47 -16.72
CA LEU A 94 9.26 3.14 -17.44
C LEU A 94 8.91 4.54 -17.99
N PRO A 95 7.75 4.79 -18.60
CA PRO A 95 7.45 6.13 -19.10
C PRO A 95 7.11 7.14 -17.99
N VAL A 96 6.82 6.70 -16.75
CA VAL A 96 6.30 7.59 -15.69
C VAL A 96 7.26 8.71 -15.34
N PRO A 97 8.51 8.46 -14.94
CA PRO A 97 9.44 9.53 -14.59
C PRO A 97 9.77 10.44 -15.79
N ILE A 98 9.87 9.88 -16.97
CA ILE A 98 10.15 10.63 -18.22
C ILE A 98 8.99 11.59 -18.54
N LEU A 99 7.74 11.12 -18.43
CA LEU A 99 6.56 11.96 -18.61
C LEU A 99 6.53 13.12 -17.61
N ILE A 100 6.93 12.90 -16.35
CA ILE A 100 6.98 13.96 -15.34
C ILE A 100 8.11 14.96 -15.62
N ILE A 101 9.29 14.50 -16.04
CA ILE A 101 10.43 15.38 -16.38
C ILE A 101 10.03 16.35 -17.49
N PHE A 102 9.41 15.85 -18.55
CA PHE A 102 9.06 16.63 -19.74
C PHE A 102 7.60 17.13 -19.74
N ALA A 103 6.87 17.02 -18.62
CA ALA A 103 5.48 17.43 -18.53
C ALA A 103 5.29 18.92 -18.86
N PRO A 104 4.56 19.26 -19.94
CA PRO A 104 4.25 20.66 -20.28
C PRO A 104 3.06 21.19 -19.47
N SER A 105 2.27 20.32 -18.86
CA SER A 105 1.10 20.66 -18.02
C SER A 105 0.86 19.59 -16.96
N TRP A 106 0.08 19.95 -15.93
CA TRP A 106 -0.29 19.02 -14.86
C TRP A 106 -1.05 17.78 -15.35
N GLY A 107 -1.80 17.89 -16.45
CA GLY A 107 -2.50 16.73 -17.04
C GLY A 107 -1.56 15.60 -17.45
N TRP A 108 -0.33 15.90 -17.86
CA TRP A 108 0.70 14.89 -18.16
C TRP A 108 1.16 14.16 -16.90
N VAL A 109 1.28 14.87 -15.79
CA VAL A 109 1.60 14.28 -14.48
C VAL A 109 0.47 13.37 -14.01
N VAL A 110 -0.79 13.80 -14.16
CA VAL A 110 -1.97 12.99 -13.87
C VAL A 110 -1.99 11.71 -14.73
N PHE A 111 -1.67 11.82 -16.03
CA PHE A 111 -1.55 10.67 -16.92
C PHE A 111 -0.39 9.73 -16.53
N ALA A 112 0.77 10.28 -16.16
CA ALA A 112 1.87 9.48 -15.63
C ALA A 112 1.44 8.65 -14.42
N ASN A 113 0.62 9.23 -13.54
CA ASN A 113 0.08 8.54 -12.36
C ASN A 113 -0.99 7.49 -12.69
N VAL A 114 -1.67 7.56 -13.83
CA VAL A 114 -2.46 6.43 -14.37
C VAL A 114 -1.52 5.23 -14.63
N LEU A 115 -0.40 5.45 -15.32
CA LEU A 115 0.58 4.39 -15.59
C LEU A 115 1.24 3.86 -14.32
N LEU A 116 1.54 4.74 -13.37
CA LEU A 116 2.05 4.33 -12.05
C LEU A 116 1.02 3.47 -11.30
N GLY A 117 -0.27 3.80 -11.39
CA GLY A 117 -1.37 3.00 -10.84
C GLY A 117 -1.41 1.59 -11.42
N VAL A 118 -1.23 1.46 -12.74
CA VAL A 118 -1.10 0.16 -13.42
C VAL A 118 0.12 -0.60 -12.90
N ASN A 119 1.29 0.04 -12.84
CA ASN A 119 2.51 -0.57 -12.31
C ASN A 119 2.29 -1.09 -10.89
N GLN A 120 1.79 -0.25 -9.99
CA GLN A 120 1.58 -0.61 -8.59
C GLN A 120 0.55 -1.73 -8.44
N GLY A 121 -0.54 -1.70 -9.20
CA GLY A 121 -1.55 -2.74 -9.19
C GLY A 121 -1.04 -4.09 -9.71
N LEU A 122 -0.25 -4.10 -10.77
CA LEU A 122 0.27 -5.32 -11.37
C LEU A 122 1.54 -5.82 -10.69
N ALA A 123 2.59 -4.98 -10.57
CA ALA A 123 3.89 -5.43 -10.07
C ALA A 123 3.88 -5.73 -8.58
N TRP A 124 3.33 -4.84 -7.73
CA TRP A 124 3.24 -5.08 -6.29
C TRP A 124 2.42 -6.34 -5.98
N SER A 125 1.21 -6.45 -6.55
CA SER A 125 0.36 -7.63 -6.31
C SER A 125 0.98 -8.92 -6.80
N THR A 126 1.66 -8.89 -7.95
CA THR A 126 2.29 -10.09 -8.51
C THR A 126 3.48 -10.53 -7.67
N THR A 127 4.32 -9.61 -7.18
CA THR A 127 5.44 -9.98 -6.29
C THR A 127 4.95 -10.56 -4.97
N VAL A 128 3.81 -10.07 -4.42
CA VAL A 128 3.12 -10.67 -3.26
C VAL A 128 2.71 -12.10 -3.56
N ASN A 129 1.97 -12.30 -4.65
CA ASN A 129 1.45 -13.62 -5.02
C ASN A 129 2.57 -14.63 -5.26
N MET A 130 3.60 -14.25 -6.04
CA MET A 130 4.75 -15.12 -6.30
C MET A 130 5.50 -15.52 -5.01
N LYS A 131 5.62 -14.61 -4.03
CA LYS A 131 6.26 -14.94 -2.73
C LYS A 131 5.40 -15.89 -1.90
N ILE A 132 4.08 -15.73 -1.94
CA ILE A 132 3.15 -16.66 -1.28
C ILE A 132 3.25 -18.04 -1.91
N ASP A 133 3.24 -18.13 -3.25
CA ASP A 133 3.37 -19.38 -4.00
C ASP A 133 4.65 -20.13 -3.61
N LEU A 134 5.79 -19.43 -3.49
CA LEU A 134 7.08 -20.01 -3.11
C LEU A 134 7.17 -20.41 -1.63
N ALA A 135 6.52 -19.64 -0.74
CA ALA A 135 6.61 -19.86 0.71
C ALA A 135 5.78 -21.06 1.18
N GLY A 136 4.69 -21.35 0.47
CA GLY A 136 3.72 -22.37 0.86
C GLY A 136 2.89 -22.00 2.10
N PRO A 137 1.91 -22.86 2.49
CA PRO A 137 0.88 -22.51 3.48
C PRO A 137 1.42 -22.09 4.85
N ARG A 138 2.49 -22.75 5.32
CA ARG A 138 3.04 -22.57 6.68
C ARG A 138 3.75 -21.25 6.91
N ARG A 139 4.19 -20.53 5.84
CA ARG A 139 5.03 -19.33 5.95
C ARG A 139 4.48 -18.12 5.18
N ARG A 140 3.19 -18.14 4.84
CA ARG A 140 2.52 -17.02 4.11
C ARG A 140 2.62 -15.69 4.86
N GLY A 141 2.40 -15.70 6.17
CA GLY A 141 2.51 -14.49 6.99
C GLY A 141 3.90 -13.86 6.94
N LEU A 142 4.96 -14.66 7.05
CA LEU A 142 6.34 -14.18 6.91
C LEU A 142 6.60 -13.62 5.51
N ALA A 143 6.11 -14.31 4.46
CA ALA A 143 6.27 -13.85 3.08
C ALA A 143 5.59 -12.50 2.83
N LEU A 144 4.39 -12.32 3.36
CA LEU A 144 3.65 -11.06 3.32
C LEU A 144 4.36 -9.95 4.10
N GLY A 145 4.78 -10.22 5.33
CA GLY A 145 5.49 -9.25 6.17
C GLY A 145 6.79 -8.77 5.53
N LEU A 146 7.60 -9.68 4.98
CA LEU A 146 8.83 -9.33 4.27
C LEU A 146 8.56 -8.56 2.96
N ASN A 147 7.47 -8.90 2.25
CA ASN A 147 7.07 -8.15 1.06
C ASN A 147 6.77 -6.70 1.40
N GLU A 148 5.86 -6.49 2.35
CA GLU A 148 5.42 -5.15 2.70
C GLU A 148 6.55 -4.34 3.34
N ALA A 149 7.34 -4.95 4.25
CA ALA A 149 8.50 -4.29 4.85
C ALA A 149 9.50 -3.83 3.78
N SER A 150 9.87 -4.67 2.81
CA SER A 150 10.80 -4.29 1.75
C SER A 150 10.29 -3.15 0.90
N GLY A 151 9.00 -3.16 0.54
CA GLY A 151 8.37 -2.12 -0.26
C GLY A 151 8.33 -0.78 0.49
N TYR A 152 7.81 -0.75 1.73
CA TYR A 152 7.65 0.51 2.47
C TYR A 152 8.97 1.08 3.00
N LEU A 153 9.94 0.26 3.36
CA LEU A 153 11.29 0.74 3.67
C LEU A 153 11.96 1.38 2.45
N ALA A 154 11.75 0.83 1.26
CA ALA A 154 12.23 1.43 0.02
C ALA A 154 11.48 2.72 -0.35
N VAL A 155 10.15 2.78 -0.13
CA VAL A 155 9.37 4.03 -0.22
C VAL A 155 9.99 5.10 0.67
N SER A 156 10.29 4.76 1.92
CA SER A 156 10.90 5.69 2.89
C SER A 156 12.25 6.22 2.42
N ALA A 157 13.16 5.33 2.07
CA ALA A 157 14.50 5.69 1.64
C ALA A 157 14.46 6.56 0.35
N ALA A 158 13.61 6.19 -0.60
CA ALA A 158 13.47 6.94 -1.85
C ALA A 158 12.82 8.31 -1.63
N ALA A 159 11.83 8.45 -0.73
CA ALA A 159 11.23 9.74 -0.41
C ALA A 159 12.24 10.70 0.24
N ALA A 160 13.03 10.21 1.20
CA ALA A 160 14.07 11.01 1.85
C ALA A 160 15.18 11.43 0.86
N LEU A 161 15.65 10.48 0.02
CA LEU A 161 16.67 10.76 -0.98
C LEU A 161 16.15 11.73 -2.07
N ALA A 162 14.92 11.54 -2.54
CA ALA A 162 14.32 12.43 -3.53
C ALA A 162 14.14 13.86 -3.01
N GLY A 163 13.72 14.02 -1.75
CA GLY A 163 13.65 15.32 -1.09
C GLY A 163 15.02 15.98 -0.98
N PHE A 164 16.08 15.23 -0.64
CA PHE A 164 17.46 15.73 -0.63
C PHE A 164 17.93 16.14 -2.04
N LEU A 165 17.70 15.31 -3.05
CA LEU A 165 18.05 15.61 -4.44
C LEU A 165 17.30 16.85 -4.94
N ALA A 166 16.02 16.96 -4.65
CA ALA A 166 15.19 18.10 -5.01
C ALA A 166 15.68 19.41 -4.36
N ALA A 167 16.08 19.34 -3.08
CA ALA A 167 16.62 20.50 -2.37
C ALA A 167 17.98 20.95 -2.89
N SER A 168 18.83 20.01 -3.33
CA SER A 168 20.21 20.30 -3.73
C SER A 168 20.34 20.65 -5.21
N TYR A 169 19.52 20.07 -6.07
CA TYR A 169 19.66 20.14 -7.54
C TYR A 169 18.39 20.59 -8.27
N GLY A 170 17.34 20.94 -7.53
CA GLY A 170 16.04 21.28 -8.08
C GLY A 170 15.09 20.10 -8.18
N ILE A 171 13.79 20.43 -8.23
CA ILE A 171 12.70 19.42 -8.17
C ILE A 171 12.62 18.56 -9.43
N ARG A 172 13.11 19.04 -10.55
CA ARG A 172 13.33 18.33 -11.83
C ARG A 172 14.71 18.67 -12.41
N PRO A 173 15.40 17.78 -13.17
CA PRO A 173 14.99 16.42 -13.54
C PRO A 173 15.49 15.34 -12.56
N LEU A 174 16.47 15.64 -11.69
CA LEU A 174 17.30 14.63 -11.02
C LEU A 174 16.52 13.63 -10.12
N PRO A 175 15.53 14.05 -9.30
CA PRO A 175 14.73 13.06 -8.53
C PRO A 175 14.01 12.06 -9.43
N TYR A 176 13.51 12.47 -10.58
CA TYR A 176 12.80 11.59 -11.51
C TYR A 176 13.75 10.73 -12.35
N LEU A 177 14.97 11.18 -12.65
CA LEU A 177 16.02 10.32 -13.23
C LEU A 177 16.44 9.22 -12.24
N PHE A 178 16.46 9.52 -10.95
CA PHE A 178 16.63 8.49 -9.91
C PHE A 178 15.47 7.48 -9.93
N ALA A 179 14.20 7.94 -10.04
CA ALA A 179 13.04 7.06 -10.17
C ALA A 179 13.12 6.18 -11.44
N GLU A 180 13.59 6.73 -12.57
CA GLU A 180 13.82 5.98 -13.81
C GLU A 180 14.87 4.89 -13.61
N GLY A 181 15.98 5.21 -12.95
CA GLY A 181 17.00 4.21 -12.59
C GLY A 181 16.41 3.07 -11.76
N LEU A 182 15.54 3.37 -10.79
CA LEU A 182 14.84 2.36 -10.01
C LEU A 182 13.89 1.50 -10.88
N ALA A 183 13.16 2.11 -11.80
CA ALA A 183 12.24 1.41 -12.70
C ALA A 183 13.00 0.47 -13.66
N VAL A 184 14.09 0.94 -14.25
CA VAL A 184 14.96 0.13 -15.11
C VAL A 184 15.58 -1.04 -14.34
N CYS A 185 16.14 -0.81 -13.14
CA CYS A 185 16.69 -1.87 -12.31
C CYS A 185 15.62 -2.89 -11.91
N GLY A 186 14.42 -2.45 -11.54
CA GLY A 186 13.31 -3.32 -11.20
C GLY A 186 12.87 -4.20 -12.39
N LEU A 187 12.79 -3.62 -13.59
CA LEU A 187 12.52 -4.37 -14.83
C LEU A 187 13.62 -5.40 -15.10
N LEU A 188 14.89 -4.99 -15.07
CA LEU A 188 16.03 -5.89 -15.34
C LEU A 188 16.08 -7.06 -14.36
N LEU A 189 15.89 -6.81 -13.06
CA LEU A 189 15.80 -7.88 -12.06
C LEU A 189 14.61 -8.80 -12.31
N SER A 190 13.47 -8.25 -12.77
CA SER A 190 12.26 -9.03 -13.06
C SER A 190 12.43 -9.98 -14.25
N LEU A 191 13.39 -9.73 -15.16
CA LEU A 191 13.73 -10.65 -16.24
C LEU A 191 14.32 -11.98 -15.72
N PHE A 192 14.94 -11.97 -14.53
CA PHE A 192 15.48 -13.17 -13.88
C PHE A 192 14.44 -13.89 -12.99
N SER A 193 13.22 -13.33 -12.85
CA SER A 193 12.16 -13.99 -12.10
C SER A 193 11.66 -15.23 -12.85
N ARG A 194 11.32 -16.28 -12.10
CA ARG A 194 10.77 -17.54 -12.65
C ARG A 194 9.26 -17.54 -12.46
N GLU A 195 8.58 -18.23 -13.38
CA GLU A 195 7.13 -18.45 -13.27
C GLU A 195 6.79 -19.29 -12.03
N THR A 196 5.71 -18.91 -11.31
CA THR A 196 5.28 -19.62 -10.08
C THR A 196 3.91 -20.29 -10.22
N ALA A 197 3.26 -20.20 -11.37
CA ALA A 197 1.94 -20.82 -11.59
C ALA A 197 1.88 -22.30 -11.22
N GLY A 198 2.91 -23.07 -11.56
CA GLY A 198 2.99 -24.48 -11.22
C GLY A 198 3.04 -24.79 -9.70
N HIS A 199 3.47 -23.83 -8.86
CA HIS A 199 3.42 -23.97 -7.40
C HIS A 199 1.97 -23.90 -6.90
N VAL A 200 1.13 -23.10 -7.56
CA VAL A 200 -0.30 -22.97 -7.27
C VAL A 200 -1.07 -24.23 -7.64
N GLU A 201 -0.76 -24.81 -8.80
CA GLU A 201 -1.38 -26.07 -9.25
C GLU A 201 -1.17 -27.20 -8.25
N LEU A 202 0.04 -27.30 -7.68
CA LEU A 202 0.36 -28.28 -6.63
C LEU A 202 -0.43 -28.03 -5.34
N GLU A 203 -0.77 -26.79 -5.03
CA GLU A 203 -1.47 -26.44 -3.78
C GLU A 203 -2.99 -26.43 -3.93
N SER A 204 -3.53 -26.09 -5.11
CA SER A 204 -4.96 -25.86 -5.35
C SER A 204 -5.71 -27.07 -5.92
N ALA A 205 -5.11 -28.25 -5.94
CA ALA A 205 -5.77 -29.47 -6.45
C ALA A 205 -7.14 -29.68 -5.79
N GLY A 206 -8.23 -29.19 -6.41
CA GLY A 206 -9.60 -29.46 -6.02
C GLY A 206 -10.48 -28.30 -5.54
N ALA A 207 -10.00 -27.06 -5.45
CA ALA A 207 -10.81 -25.94 -4.96
C ALA A 207 -11.40 -25.10 -6.11
N THR A 208 -12.65 -25.34 -6.47
CA THR A 208 -13.41 -24.47 -7.39
C THR A 208 -14.16 -23.37 -6.64
N PRO A 209 -14.20 -22.12 -7.14
CA PRO A 209 -15.04 -21.06 -6.57
C PRO A 209 -16.50 -21.48 -6.54
N THR A 210 -17.17 -21.36 -5.39
CA THR A 210 -18.56 -21.81 -5.19
C THR A 210 -19.59 -20.72 -5.46
N ARG A 211 -19.17 -19.43 -5.55
CA ARG A 211 -20.06 -18.29 -5.70
C ARG A 211 -19.67 -17.41 -6.89
N SER A 212 -20.66 -16.79 -7.53
CA SER A 212 -20.40 -15.77 -8.56
C SER A 212 -19.74 -14.53 -7.97
N VAL A 213 -18.88 -13.86 -8.75
CA VAL A 213 -18.15 -12.65 -8.32
C VAL A 213 -19.10 -11.54 -7.87
N GLY A 214 -20.24 -11.34 -8.56
CA GLY A 214 -21.23 -10.34 -8.17
C GLY A 214 -21.84 -10.60 -6.79
N LYS A 215 -22.11 -11.88 -6.45
CA LYS A 215 -22.63 -12.26 -5.16
C LYS A 215 -21.59 -12.04 -4.05
N LEU A 216 -20.34 -12.40 -4.31
CA LEU A 216 -19.22 -12.13 -3.40
C LEU A 216 -18.97 -10.63 -3.22
N MET A 217 -19.10 -9.83 -4.28
CA MET A 217 -18.97 -8.37 -4.19
C MET A 217 -19.99 -7.79 -3.22
N LEU A 218 -21.27 -8.20 -3.29
CA LEU A 218 -22.29 -7.76 -2.35
C LEU A 218 -22.06 -8.25 -0.92
N ASP A 219 -21.69 -9.53 -0.77
CA ASP A 219 -21.48 -10.12 0.55
C ASP A 219 -20.28 -9.46 1.26
N VAL A 220 -19.14 -9.36 0.61
CA VAL A 220 -17.89 -8.78 1.17
C VAL A 220 -18.02 -7.28 1.41
N SER A 221 -18.67 -6.56 0.49
CA SER A 221 -18.75 -5.09 0.57
C SER A 221 -19.80 -4.59 1.56
N PHE A 222 -20.92 -5.32 1.75
CA PHE A 222 -22.07 -4.77 2.46
C PHE A 222 -22.74 -5.71 3.44
N ARG A 223 -22.92 -6.99 3.12
CA ARG A 223 -23.76 -7.94 3.89
C ARG A 223 -23.02 -8.56 5.07
N ASP A 224 -21.81 -9.04 4.86
CA ASP A 224 -21.02 -9.60 5.94
C ASP A 224 -20.49 -8.48 6.84
N ARG A 225 -20.87 -8.51 8.13
CA ARG A 225 -20.49 -7.45 9.08
C ARG A 225 -18.99 -7.32 9.29
N THR A 226 -18.27 -8.43 9.29
CA THR A 226 -16.83 -8.47 9.53
C THR A 226 -16.07 -8.03 8.28
N MET A 227 -16.39 -8.60 7.12
CA MET A 227 -15.71 -8.26 5.86
C MET A 227 -16.01 -6.83 5.41
N SER A 228 -17.27 -6.36 5.52
CA SER A 228 -17.61 -4.97 5.18
C SER A 228 -16.96 -3.95 6.12
N SER A 229 -16.83 -4.29 7.41
CA SER A 229 -16.06 -3.45 8.36
C SER A 229 -14.58 -3.41 8.00
N ALA A 230 -14.00 -4.51 7.53
CA ALA A 230 -12.62 -4.54 7.06
C ALA A 230 -12.44 -3.74 5.76
N CYS A 231 -13.39 -3.80 4.81
CA CYS A 231 -13.36 -3.03 3.57
C CYS A 231 -13.36 -1.52 3.83
N GLN A 232 -14.29 -1.02 4.68
CA GLN A 232 -14.35 0.39 5.02
C GLN A 232 -13.11 0.85 5.81
N ALA A 233 -12.61 0.05 6.76
CA ALA A 233 -11.40 0.39 7.51
C ALA A 233 -10.16 0.41 6.62
N GLY A 234 -10.06 -0.51 5.67
CA GLY A 234 -9.01 -0.50 4.65
C GLY A 234 -9.06 0.73 3.75
N MET A 235 -10.27 1.14 3.34
CA MET A 235 -10.46 2.37 2.56
C MET A 235 -10.02 3.60 3.35
N VAL A 236 -10.42 3.73 4.62
CA VAL A 236 -10.02 4.86 5.46
C VAL A 236 -8.52 4.82 5.77
N ASN A 237 -7.93 3.65 6.00
CA ASN A 237 -6.49 3.54 6.17
C ASN A 237 -5.70 4.04 4.95
N ASN A 238 -6.15 3.75 3.73
CA ASN A 238 -5.50 4.27 2.53
C ASN A 238 -5.88 5.72 2.21
N LEU A 239 -7.01 6.22 2.71
CA LEU A 239 -7.33 7.64 2.75
C LEU A 239 -6.28 8.40 3.57
N ASN A 240 -5.89 7.86 4.74
CA ASN A 240 -4.83 8.42 5.59
C ASN A 240 -3.47 8.41 4.88
N ASP A 241 -3.11 7.30 4.21
CA ASP A 241 -1.88 7.22 3.42
C ASP A 241 -1.89 8.22 2.25
N GLY A 242 -3.03 8.40 1.58
CA GLY A 242 -3.22 9.41 0.53
C GLY A 242 -3.03 10.84 1.04
N MET A 243 -3.57 11.15 2.22
CA MET A 243 -3.33 12.43 2.87
C MET A 243 -1.85 12.63 3.19
N ALA A 244 -1.20 11.63 3.78
CA ALA A 244 0.22 11.69 4.10
C ALA A 244 1.11 11.84 2.86
N TRP A 245 0.70 11.28 1.72
CA TRP A 245 1.43 11.40 0.46
C TRP A 245 1.28 12.78 -0.19
N ALA A 246 0.07 13.33 -0.24
CA ALA A 246 -0.20 14.48 -1.09
C ALA A 246 -0.50 15.77 -0.30
N LEU A 247 -1.29 15.71 0.78
CA LEU A 247 -1.68 16.89 1.55
C LEU A 247 -0.58 17.34 2.51
N LEU A 248 0.05 16.40 3.26
CA LEU A 248 1.04 16.77 4.26
C LEU A 248 2.27 17.47 3.69
N PRO A 249 2.86 17.09 2.52
CA PRO A 249 3.92 17.87 1.89
C PRO A 249 3.55 19.32 1.60
N LEU A 250 2.30 19.58 1.19
CA LEU A 250 1.79 20.96 0.96
C LEU A 250 1.62 21.70 2.29
N PHE A 251 1.10 21.02 3.31
CA PHE A 251 0.96 21.56 4.66
C PHE A 251 2.32 21.95 5.23
N PHE A 252 3.34 21.09 5.13
CA PHE A 252 4.69 21.37 5.61
C PHE A 252 5.35 22.53 4.86
N ALA A 253 5.20 22.57 3.52
CA ALA A 253 5.70 23.68 2.71
C ALA A 253 5.03 25.02 3.09
N ALA A 254 3.71 25.02 3.36
CA ALA A 254 2.98 26.20 3.82
C ALA A 254 3.47 26.72 5.18
N HIS A 255 4.09 25.84 6.00
CA HIS A 255 4.71 26.22 7.27
C HIS A 255 6.22 26.48 7.18
N GLY A 256 6.74 26.67 5.97
CA GLY A 256 8.12 27.09 5.73
C GLY A 256 9.17 26.00 5.70
N LEU A 257 8.78 24.70 5.68
CA LEU A 257 9.75 23.61 5.56
C LEU A 257 10.27 23.50 4.12
N GLY A 258 11.57 23.27 4.00
CA GLY A 258 12.23 23.00 2.73
C GLY A 258 12.02 21.55 2.24
N LEU A 259 12.35 21.30 0.97
CA LEU A 259 12.17 20.00 0.32
C LEU A 259 12.92 18.86 1.04
N ARG A 260 14.08 19.14 1.66
CA ARG A 260 14.85 18.18 2.44
C ARG A 260 14.06 17.71 3.67
N GLU A 261 13.48 18.65 4.42
CA GLU A 261 12.70 18.36 5.64
C GLU A 261 11.41 17.65 5.28
N ILE A 262 10.74 18.07 4.21
CA ILE A 262 9.56 17.39 3.66
C ILE A 262 9.90 15.94 3.27
N GLY A 263 11.04 15.70 2.64
CA GLY A 263 11.51 14.36 2.29
C GLY A 263 11.73 13.46 3.50
N ILE A 264 12.29 14.00 4.59
CA ILE A 264 12.48 13.26 5.85
C ILE A 264 11.11 12.89 6.46
N LEU A 265 10.17 13.85 6.55
CA LEU A 265 8.84 13.61 7.10
C LEU A 265 8.03 12.63 6.25
N ALA A 266 8.07 12.77 4.92
CA ALA A 266 7.42 11.86 3.98
C ALA A 266 8.01 10.43 4.05
N GLY A 267 9.30 10.30 4.39
CA GLY A 267 9.97 9.02 4.59
C GLY A 267 9.72 8.40 5.96
N ALA A 268 9.55 9.20 7.02
CA ALA A 268 9.40 8.71 8.40
C ALA A 268 8.18 7.82 8.59
N TYR A 269 7.05 8.21 8.02
CA TYR A 269 5.81 7.44 8.07
C TYR A 269 5.95 6.02 7.49
N PRO A 270 6.36 5.82 6.23
CA PRO A 270 6.53 4.49 5.67
C PRO A 270 7.72 3.72 6.27
N ALA A 271 8.73 4.38 6.86
CA ALA A 271 9.81 3.72 7.58
C ALA A 271 9.29 2.94 8.78
N VAL A 272 8.54 3.62 9.65
CA VAL A 272 7.97 2.99 10.85
C VAL A 272 6.93 1.96 10.47
N TRP A 273 6.07 2.28 9.50
CA TRP A 273 5.09 1.32 8.97
C TRP A 273 5.76 0.04 8.47
N GLY A 274 6.75 0.15 7.57
CA GLY A 274 7.47 -1.00 7.01
C GLY A 274 8.19 -1.83 8.06
N ALA A 275 8.90 -1.19 9.00
CA ALA A 275 9.63 -1.87 10.05
C ALA A 275 8.70 -2.59 11.04
N ALA A 276 7.64 -1.92 11.50
CA ALA A 276 6.74 -2.46 12.50
C ALA A 276 5.89 -3.63 11.98
N GLN A 277 5.64 -3.72 10.67
CA GLN A 277 4.90 -4.84 10.07
C GLN A 277 5.55 -6.20 10.29
N LEU A 278 6.86 -6.26 10.52
CA LEU A 278 7.55 -7.53 10.81
C LEU A 278 7.04 -8.18 12.10
N GLY A 279 6.54 -7.39 13.07
CA GLY A 279 6.03 -7.88 14.35
C GLY A 279 4.50 -7.94 14.43
N THR A 280 3.77 -7.14 13.65
CA THR A 280 2.31 -6.99 13.84
C THR A 280 1.53 -8.22 13.44
N GLY A 281 2.01 -9.04 12.49
CA GLY A 281 1.41 -10.32 12.17
C GLY A 281 1.35 -11.24 13.39
N TRP A 282 2.46 -11.41 14.10
CA TRP A 282 2.53 -12.18 15.33
C TRP A 282 1.63 -11.57 16.43
N MET A 283 1.66 -10.25 16.58
CA MET A 283 0.80 -9.56 17.56
C MET A 283 -0.69 -9.82 17.27
N SER A 284 -1.11 -9.81 16.01
CA SER A 284 -2.51 -10.00 15.63
C SER A 284 -3.03 -11.41 15.93
N ASP A 285 -2.17 -12.42 15.86
CA ASP A 285 -2.50 -13.80 16.17
C ASP A 285 -2.64 -14.04 17.69
N HIS A 286 -1.96 -13.22 18.54
CA HIS A 286 -1.97 -13.38 20.01
C HIS A 286 -2.95 -12.43 20.72
N LEU A 287 -3.06 -11.19 20.28
CA LEU A 287 -3.88 -10.15 20.93
C LEU A 287 -5.30 -10.06 20.36
N GLY A 288 -5.54 -10.71 19.20
CA GLY A 288 -6.78 -10.63 18.46
C GLY A 288 -6.76 -9.53 17.40
N ARG A 289 -7.36 -9.82 16.25
CA ARG A 289 -7.32 -8.95 15.07
C ARG A 289 -8.12 -7.67 15.26
N LYS A 290 -9.35 -7.78 15.78
CA LYS A 290 -10.23 -6.64 16.03
C LYS A 290 -9.59 -5.59 16.94
N ARG A 291 -8.99 -6.04 18.04
CA ARG A 291 -8.35 -5.14 19.02
C ARG A 291 -7.21 -4.34 18.40
N LEU A 292 -6.36 -4.99 17.60
CA LEU A 292 -5.26 -4.30 16.92
C LEU A 292 -5.75 -3.28 15.90
N ILE A 293 -6.77 -3.63 15.10
CA ILE A 293 -7.34 -2.71 14.12
C ILE A 293 -7.91 -1.47 14.82
N VAL A 294 -8.69 -1.65 15.89
CA VAL A 294 -9.28 -0.54 16.65
C VAL A 294 -8.18 0.34 17.25
N ALA A 295 -7.21 -0.26 17.94
CA ALA A 295 -6.10 0.47 18.53
C ALA A 295 -5.28 1.22 17.47
N GLY A 296 -4.99 0.58 16.34
CA GLY A 296 -4.26 1.19 15.25
C GLY A 296 -5.02 2.36 14.59
N MET A 297 -6.33 2.21 14.35
CA MET A 297 -7.16 3.30 13.79
C MET A 297 -7.25 4.50 14.75
N LEU A 298 -7.39 4.26 16.06
CA LEU A 298 -7.40 5.35 17.05
C LEU A 298 -6.03 6.01 17.15
N LEU A 299 -4.94 5.24 17.13
CA LEU A 299 -3.58 5.77 17.11
C LEU A 299 -3.33 6.63 15.86
N GLN A 300 -3.75 6.17 14.67
CA GLN A 300 -3.68 6.96 13.45
C GLN A 300 -4.49 8.26 13.57
N SER A 301 -5.72 8.18 14.10
CA SER A 301 -6.57 9.37 14.30
C SER A 301 -5.89 10.41 15.19
N LEU A 302 -5.30 9.98 16.31
CA LEU A 302 -4.57 10.88 17.23
C LEU A 302 -3.34 11.49 16.55
N ALA A 303 -2.54 10.68 15.87
CA ALA A 303 -1.38 11.15 15.13
C ALA A 303 -1.76 12.16 14.04
N ILE A 304 -2.83 11.89 13.28
CA ILE A 304 -3.33 12.83 12.26
C ILE A 304 -3.77 14.15 12.90
N ALA A 305 -4.54 14.09 13.99
CA ALA A 305 -4.95 15.30 14.70
C ALA A 305 -3.74 16.10 15.21
N GLY A 306 -2.69 15.43 15.69
CA GLY A 306 -1.44 16.03 16.17
C GLY A 306 -0.78 16.95 15.14
N PHE A 307 -0.82 16.62 13.83
CA PHE A 307 -0.29 17.52 12.79
C PHE A 307 -0.93 18.90 12.81
N ALA A 308 -2.22 19.01 13.12
CA ALA A 308 -2.94 20.28 13.12
C ALA A 308 -2.73 21.10 14.40
N PHE A 309 -2.44 20.44 15.54
CA PHE A 309 -2.37 21.09 16.85
C PHE A 309 -0.95 21.31 17.36
N LEU A 310 0.00 20.52 16.91
CA LEU A 310 1.38 20.53 17.40
C LEU A 310 2.32 21.01 16.28
N PRO A 311 2.68 22.29 16.24
CA PRO A 311 3.54 22.82 15.18
C PRO A 311 5.02 22.48 15.41
N GLY A 312 5.75 22.28 14.32
CA GLY A 312 7.19 22.14 14.29
C GLY A 312 7.69 20.78 13.84
N PHE A 313 8.86 20.79 13.22
CA PHE A 313 9.46 19.61 12.58
C PHE A 313 9.56 18.39 13.50
N ALA A 314 10.01 18.56 14.73
CA ALA A 314 10.19 17.44 15.68
C ALA A 314 8.84 16.77 16.02
N TRP A 315 7.79 17.56 16.22
CA TRP A 315 6.47 17.05 16.49
C TRP A 315 5.89 16.34 15.25
N TRP A 316 5.98 16.93 14.09
CA TRP A 316 5.51 16.30 12.84
C TRP A 316 6.28 15.01 12.53
N LEU A 317 7.56 14.93 12.91
CA LEU A 317 8.33 13.69 12.79
C LEU A 317 7.79 12.60 13.74
N ALA A 318 7.47 12.98 14.98
CA ALA A 318 6.86 12.07 15.95
C ALA A 318 5.46 11.60 15.47
N GLU A 319 4.63 12.53 15.00
CA GLU A 319 3.31 12.20 14.45
C GLU A 319 3.39 11.31 13.20
N SER A 320 4.36 11.54 12.31
CA SER A 320 4.64 10.65 11.17
C SER A 320 5.00 9.24 11.63
N ALA A 321 5.81 9.11 12.67
CA ALA A 321 6.17 7.82 13.24
C ALA A 321 4.97 7.13 13.92
N LEU A 322 4.15 7.86 14.68
CA LEU A 322 2.93 7.34 15.31
C LEU A 322 1.89 6.90 14.26
N LEU A 323 1.71 7.69 13.20
CA LEU A 323 0.86 7.34 12.06
C LEU A 323 1.35 6.02 11.42
N GLY A 324 2.67 5.88 11.23
CA GLY A 324 3.27 4.66 10.70
C GLY A 324 3.04 3.44 11.60
N ALA A 325 3.20 3.61 12.92
CA ALA A 325 2.93 2.55 13.89
C ALA A 325 1.45 2.13 13.89
N GLY A 326 0.53 3.09 13.87
CA GLY A 326 -0.90 2.83 13.76
C GLY A 326 -1.26 2.08 12.48
N THR A 327 -0.69 2.49 11.34
CA THR A 327 -0.88 1.82 10.04
C THR A 327 -0.35 0.39 10.03
N ALA A 328 0.80 0.15 10.68
CA ALA A 328 1.37 -1.19 10.80
C ALA A 328 0.47 -2.15 11.60
N LEU A 329 -0.26 -1.66 12.60
CA LEU A 329 -1.24 -2.46 13.34
C LEU A 329 -2.47 -2.82 12.50
N VAL A 330 -2.89 -1.93 11.59
CA VAL A 330 -4.13 -2.04 10.82
C VAL A 330 -3.94 -2.82 9.54
N TYR A 331 -2.97 -2.43 8.72
CA TYR A 331 -2.86 -2.85 7.32
C TYR A 331 -2.75 -4.37 7.13
N PRO A 332 -1.79 -5.10 7.74
CA PRO A 332 -1.70 -6.55 7.59
C PRO A 332 -2.85 -7.28 8.28
N THR A 333 -3.35 -6.72 9.38
CA THR A 333 -4.39 -7.31 10.20
C THR A 333 -5.74 -7.35 9.46
N LEU A 334 -6.08 -6.28 8.70
CA LEU A 334 -7.29 -6.25 7.88
C LEU A 334 -7.26 -7.33 6.78
N LEU A 335 -6.11 -7.52 6.13
CA LEU A 335 -5.95 -8.56 5.13
C LEU A 335 -6.14 -9.97 5.74
N ALA A 336 -5.62 -10.16 6.95
CA ALA A 336 -5.79 -11.40 7.70
C ALA A 336 -7.26 -11.65 8.08
N VAL A 337 -8.00 -10.62 8.52
CA VAL A 337 -9.45 -10.71 8.80
C VAL A 337 -10.23 -11.21 7.58
N ILE A 338 -9.94 -10.65 6.39
CA ILE A 338 -10.59 -11.11 5.15
C ILE A 338 -10.23 -12.57 4.86
N GLY A 339 -8.96 -12.94 5.05
CA GLY A 339 -8.50 -14.33 4.88
C GLY A 339 -9.16 -15.33 5.80
N ASP A 340 -9.44 -14.93 7.06
CA ASP A 340 -10.09 -15.77 8.06
C ASP A 340 -11.61 -15.87 7.85
N ALA A 341 -12.26 -14.75 7.52
CA ALA A 341 -13.72 -14.68 7.36
C ALA A 341 -14.20 -15.28 6.03
N ALA A 342 -13.35 -15.26 5.00
CA ALA A 342 -13.70 -15.78 3.68
C ALA A 342 -13.63 -17.32 3.63
N ARG A 343 -14.61 -17.93 2.96
CA ARG A 343 -14.58 -19.39 2.68
C ARG A 343 -13.36 -19.70 1.81
N ILE A 344 -12.73 -20.84 2.04
CA ILE A 344 -11.49 -21.24 1.36
C ILE A 344 -11.57 -21.08 -0.17
N PRO A 345 -12.61 -21.57 -0.88
CA PRO A 345 -12.70 -21.44 -2.33
C PRO A 345 -12.89 -19.99 -2.83
N ASP A 346 -13.48 -19.12 -2.00
CA ASP A 346 -13.84 -17.75 -2.33
C ASP A 346 -12.80 -16.71 -1.84
N ARG A 347 -11.77 -17.15 -1.11
CA ARG A 347 -10.79 -16.30 -0.39
C ARG A 347 -10.04 -15.35 -1.32
N ALA A 348 -9.53 -15.86 -2.43
CA ALA A 348 -8.77 -15.02 -3.38
C ALA A 348 -9.61 -13.89 -3.95
N THR A 349 -10.88 -14.16 -4.32
CA THR A 349 -11.81 -13.15 -4.81
C THR A 349 -12.19 -12.15 -3.72
N SER A 350 -12.41 -12.61 -2.48
CA SER A 350 -12.72 -11.73 -1.33
C SER A 350 -11.56 -10.78 -1.02
N VAL A 351 -10.33 -11.26 -1.08
CA VAL A 351 -9.12 -10.42 -0.94
C VAL A 351 -9.03 -9.39 -2.09
N GLY A 352 -9.36 -9.79 -3.32
CA GLY A 352 -9.42 -8.87 -4.46
C GLY A 352 -10.44 -7.74 -4.26
N ILE A 353 -11.64 -8.07 -3.75
CA ILE A 353 -12.69 -7.09 -3.43
C ILE A 353 -12.23 -6.15 -2.29
N TYR A 354 -11.64 -6.69 -1.24
CA TYR A 354 -11.05 -5.88 -0.17
C TYR A 354 -10.01 -4.89 -0.71
N ARG A 355 -9.08 -5.36 -1.57
CA ARG A 355 -8.06 -4.51 -2.18
C ARG A 355 -8.66 -3.40 -3.05
N LEU A 356 -9.76 -3.68 -3.77
CA LEU A 356 -10.48 -2.66 -4.53
C LEU A 356 -10.95 -1.52 -3.61
N TRP A 357 -11.63 -1.84 -2.50
CA TRP A 357 -12.07 -0.86 -1.52
C TRP A 357 -10.90 -0.11 -0.88
N ARG A 358 -9.90 -0.84 -0.43
CA ARG A 358 -8.71 -0.27 0.19
C ARG A 358 -8.03 0.75 -0.72
N ASP A 359 -7.76 0.37 -1.97
CA ASP A 359 -6.99 1.23 -2.88
C ASP A 359 -7.83 2.40 -3.44
N ALA A 360 -9.16 2.26 -3.51
CA ALA A 360 -10.06 3.38 -3.76
C ALA A 360 -9.97 4.47 -2.67
N GLY A 361 -9.48 4.13 -1.48
CA GLY A 361 -9.21 5.07 -0.39
C GLY A 361 -8.29 6.22 -0.79
N TYR A 362 -7.31 5.99 -1.68
CA TYR A 362 -6.46 7.06 -2.21
C TYR A 362 -7.27 8.13 -2.94
N ALA A 363 -8.19 7.72 -3.82
CA ALA A 363 -9.02 8.65 -4.56
C ALA A 363 -10.03 9.37 -3.66
N VAL A 364 -10.69 8.63 -2.76
CA VAL A 364 -11.63 9.22 -1.79
C VAL A 364 -10.90 10.22 -0.89
N GLY A 365 -9.71 9.86 -0.39
CA GLY A 365 -8.88 10.72 0.45
C GLY A 365 -8.43 11.98 -0.25
N ALA A 366 -7.99 11.87 -1.49
CA ALA A 366 -7.59 13.02 -2.29
C ALA A 366 -8.76 14.00 -2.53
N ILE A 367 -9.96 13.48 -2.83
CA ILE A 367 -11.16 14.30 -3.02
C ILE A 367 -11.54 14.99 -1.71
N VAL A 368 -11.70 14.23 -0.62
CA VAL A 368 -12.11 14.75 0.68
C VAL A 368 -11.10 15.78 1.20
N ALA A 369 -9.82 15.41 1.24
CA ALA A 369 -8.78 16.27 1.77
C ALA A 369 -8.58 17.52 0.89
N GLY A 370 -8.59 17.36 -0.45
CA GLY A 370 -8.38 18.46 -1.38
C GLY A 370 -9.49 19.51 -1.33
N VAL A 371 -10.76 19.07 -1.40
CA VAL A 371 -11.92 19.95 -1.37
C VAL A 371 -12.02 20.70 -0.05
N ILE A 372 -11.81 20.00 1.08
CA ILE A 372 -11.88 20.65 2.40
C ILE A 372 -10.69 21.59 2.59
N ALA A 373 -9.49 21.25 2.11
CA ALA A 373 -8.34 22.13 2.20
C ALA A 373 -8.53 23.42 1.39
N ASP A 374 -9.15 23.36 0.22
CA ASP A 374 -9.48 24.55 -0.58
C ASP A 374 -10.59 25.39 0.05
N ALA A 375 -11.59 24.77 0.69
CA ALA A 375 -12.72 25.47 1.29
C ALA A 375 -12.44 26.04 2.69
N ALA A 376 -11.67 25.33 3.52
CA ALA A 376 -11.51 25.62 4.94
C ALA A 376 -10.06 25.52 5.47
N GLY A 377 -9.10 25.28 4.57
CA GLY A 377 -7.67 25.19 4.88
C GLY A 377 -7.19 23.81 5.32
N PHE A 378 -5.85 23.66 5.39
CA PHE A 378 -5.19 22.40 5.69
C PHE A 378 -5.59 21.78 7.03
N SER A 379 -5.67 22.60 8.10
CA SER A 379 -6.03 22.11 9.43
C SER A 379 -7.42 21.49 9.47
N ALA A 380 -8.40 22.10 8.78
CA ALA A 380 -9.75 21.55 8.69
C ALA A 380 -9.76 20.20 7.94
N ALA A 381 -9.01 20.08 6.85
CA ALA A 381 -8.86 18.83 6.11
C ALA A 381 -8.22 17.73 6.98
N ILE A 382 -7.13 18.03 7.68
CA ILE A 382 -6.44 17.11 8.58
C ILE A 382 -7.36 16.65 9.71
N ILE A 383 -8.07 17.57 10.38
CA ILE A 383 -9.01 17.23 11.45
C ILE A 383 -10.16 16.36 10.93
N THR A 384 -10.69 16.67 9.73
CA THR A 384 -11.74 15.84 9.11
C THR A 384 -11.27 14.42 8.88
N VAL A 385 -10.06 14.24 8.35
CA VAL A 385 -9.48 12.91 8.16
C VAL A 385 -9.27 12.20 9.50
N ALA A 386 -8.82 12.90 10.54
CA ALA A 386 -8.70 12.34 11.89
C ALA A 386 -10.04 11.84 12.43
N VAL A 387 -11.11 12.65 12.30
CA VAL A 387 -12.48 12.27 12.74
C VAL A 387 -13.00 11.06 11.96
N LEU A 388 -12.83 11.04 10.63
CA LEU A 388 -13.20 9.89 9.81
C LEU A 388 -12.46 8.62 10.23
N THR A 389 -11.19 8.74 10.58
CA THR A 389 -10.36 7.63 11.04
C THR A 389 -10.81 7.11 12.39
N ALA A 390 -11.12 7.99 13.36
CA ALA A 390 -11.69 7.60 14.64
C ALA A 390 -13.06 6.92 14.46
N GLY A 391 -13.93 7.51 13.65
CA GLY A 391 -15.25 6.95 13.32
C GLY A 391 -15.15 5.56 12.70
N SER A 392 -14.18 5.35 11.80
CA SER A 392 -13.89 4.04 11.22
C SER A 392 -13.43 3.03 12.28
N GLY A 393 -12.55 3.43 13.20
CA GLY A 393 -12.12 2.58 14.32
C GLY A 393 -13.28 2.19 15.24
N ILE A 394 -14.16 3.15 15.56
CA ILE A 394 -15.39 2.91 16.35
C ILE A 394 -16.35 1.95 15.62
N LEU A 395 -16.53 2.14 14.30
CA LEU A 395 -17.35 1.23 13.49
C LEU A 395 -16.82 -0.19 13.53
N VAL A 396 -15.50 -0.39 13.43
CA VAL A 396 -14.86 -1.70 13.61
C VAL A 396 -15.13 -2.26 15.01
N ALA A 397 -14.97 -1.42 16.04
CA ALA A 397 -15.22 -1.84 17.43
C ALA A 397 -16.65 -2.36 17.65
N VAL A 398 -17.64 -1.75 17.00
CA VAL A 398 -19.06 -2.11 17.16
C VAL A 398 -19.47 -3.27 16.25
N ARG A 399 -19.09 -3.22 14.95
CA ARG A 399 -19.65 -4.16 13.95
C ARG A 399 -18.82 -5.40 13.70
N MET A 400 -17.49 -5.29 13.75
CA MET A 400 -16.60 -6.41 13.42
C MET A 400 -16.65 -7.46 14.53
N ARG A 401 -16.71 -8.72 14.14
CA ARG A 401 -16.52 -9.84 15.06
C ARG A 401 -15.05 -10.24 15.08
N GLU A 402 -14.54 -10.67 16.24
CA GLU A 402 -13.18 -11.23 16.33
C GLU A 402 -13.11 -12.52 15.50
N THR A 403 -12.05 -12.67 14.72
CA THR A 403 -11.85 -13.81 13.82
C THR A 403 -10.86 -14.83 14.37
N VAL A 404 -10.08 -14.46 15.38
CA VAL A 404 -9.11 -15.34 16.05
C VAL A 404 -9.42 -15.38 17.55
N VAL A 405 -9.51 -16.57 18.11
CA VAL A 405 -9.50 -16.77 19.57
C VAL A 405 -8.04 -16.67 20.02
N PRO A 406 -7.66 -15.69 20.87
CA PRO A 406 -6.30 -15.57 21.38
C PRO A 406 -5.82 -16.87 22.02
N ILE A 407 -4.56 -17.21 21.79
CA ILE A 407 -3.93 -18.46 22.27
C ILE A 407 -4.02 -18.61 23.81
N SER A 408 -4.11 -17.49 24.53
CA SER A 408 -4.32 -17.48 26.00
C SER A 408 -5.64 -18.11 26.46
N GLY A 409 -6.56 -18.41 25.55
CA GLY A 409 -7.85 -19.06 25.85
C GLY A 409 -7.97 -20.50 25.37
N ARG A 410 -6.92 -21.10 24.82
CA ARG A 410 -6.92 -22.56 24.56
C ARG A 410 -6.70 -23.30 25.88
N ILE A 411 -7.78 -23.72 26.48
CA ILE A 411 -7.78 -24.76 27.51
C ILE A 411 -7.12 -25.99 26.86
N ASP A 412 -6.06 -26.50 27.47
CA ASP A 412 -5.43 -27.76 27.09
C ASP A 412 -6.50 -28.84 26.99
N VAL A 413 -6.78 -29.27 25.76
CA VAL A 413 -7.52 -30.52 25.56
C VAL A 413 -6.48 -31.61 25.80
N PRO A 414 -6.65 -32.47 26.82
CA PRO A 414 -5.70 -33.54 27.05
C PRO A 414 -5.70 -34.47 25.82
N ALA A 415 -4.48 -34.75 25.34
CA ALA A 415 -4.26 -35.75 24.32
C ALA A 415 -4.79 -37.11 24.84
N CYS A 416 -5.84 -37.61 24.19
CA CYS A 416 -6.21 -39.03 24.27
C CYS A 416 -5.43 -39.81 23.21
#